data_e81e0bc7742c3f9b77401b11f22d5d7b
#
_entry.id   e81e0bc7742c3f9b77401b11f22d5d7b
#
_cell.length_a   1.000
_cell.length_b   1.000
_cell.length_c   1.000
_cell.angle_alpha   90.00
_cell.angle_beta   90.00
_cell.angle_gamma   90.00
#
_symmetry.space_group_name_H-M   'P 1'
#
loop_
_entity.id
_entity.type
_entity.pdbx_description
1 polymer ?
#
loop_
_entity_poly.entity_id
_entity_poly.type
_entity_poly.pdbx_seq_one_letter_code
_entity_poly.pdbx_strand_id
1 'polypeptide(L)'
;VGLESILGAAPPKVLGSLAVVNRLVELVILMERFRTEQPEPAAADRASAAPDMSEILRYLYCHTGEKLTLKGLSRIFYVSESSLSSYISGMTGLSFFDLLNEMRIGKTANYLLYTDLTLEEIAAALGYVDASHISKVFSARVGMRINDYRKTYRRVESICRIETDRRVYALVEYICRSYNEPLSARAVAEKFGCTAAEMNRALMLQVEKNFEEFLNYVRINRAAELLLTTDQTVTYIAMEVGYANVKTFNRNFLRFKVMTPGDFRKKVALQESRL
;
A
#
# COMPACT_ATOMS: atom_id res chain seq x y z
N VAL A 1 22.77 -22.83 11.35
CA VAL A 1 21.82 -23.95 11.41
C VAL A 1 20.49 -23.38 10.99
N GLY A 2 20.11 -23.65 9.72
CA GLY A 2 18.97 -23.01 9.09
C GLY A 2 17.63 -23.53 9.62
N LEU A 3 16.60 -22.70 9.51
CA LEU A 3 15.19 -23.00 9.83
C LEU A 3 14.65 -24.29 9.17
N GLU A 4 15.33 -24.83 8.19
CA GLU A 4 15.00 -26.07 7.50
C GLU A 4 15.08 -27.32 8.41
N SER A 5 15.90 -27.27 9.48
CA SER A 5 16.09 -28.38 10.42
C SER A 5 14.98 -28.51 11.47
N ILE A 6 14.13 -27.49 11.63
CA ILE A 6 13.11 -27.46 12.69
C ILE A 6 11.73 -27.93 12.18
N LEU A 7 11.47 -27.94 10.88
CA LEU A 7 10.14 -28.20 10.32
C LEU A 7 9.98 -29.53 9.58
N GLY A 8 11.01 -30.36 9.43
CA GLY A 8 10.91 -31.74 8.94
C GLY A 8 10.12 -32.01 7.65
N ALA A 9 9.57 -31.00 7.03
CA ALA A 9 8.86 -31.06 5.75
C ALA A 9 9.26 -29.84 4.92
N ALA A 10 9.53 -30.07 3.63
CA ALA A 10 9.77 -28.95 2.69
C ALA A 10 8.64 -27.94 2.80
N PRO A 11 8.93 -26.64 3.01
CA PRO A 11 7.89 -25.64 3.11
C PRO A 11 7.05 -25.66 1.82
N PRO A 12 5.72 -25.52 1.91
CA PRO A 12 4.89 -25.44 0.72
C PRO A 12 5.41 -24.33 -0.18
N LYS A 13 5.48 -24.56 -1.50
CA LYS A 13 6.06 -23.64 -2.51
C LYS A 13 5.60 -22.20 -2.35
N VAL A 14 4.42 -21.98 -1.80
CA VAL A 14 3.79 -20.67 -1.52
C VAL A 14 4.51 -19.90 -0.42
N LEU A 15 4.92 -20.57 0.66
CA LEU A 15 5.68 -19.92 1.76
C LEU A 15 7.10 -19.54 1.30
N GLY A 16 7.70 -20.32 0.39
CA GLY A 16 8.97 -19.98 -0.24
C GLY A 16 8.89 -18.71 -1.08
N SER A 17 7.83 -18.54 -1.86
CA SER A 17 7.60 -17.35 -2.69
C SER A 17 7.37 -16.09 -1.84
N LEU A 18 6.54 -16.15 -0.79
CA LEU A 18 6.32 -15.05 0.16
C LEU A 18 7.60 -14.68 0.90
N ALA A 19 8.40 -15.65 1.31
CA ALA A 19 9.69 -15.42 1.95
C ALA A 19 10.69 -14.73 0.99
N VAL A 20 10.68 -15.08 -0.29
CA VAL A 20 11.52 -14.44 -1.31
C VAL A 20 11.10 -13.00 -1.54
N VAL A 21 9.80 -12.73 -1.66
CA VAL A 21 9.29 -11.35 -1.84
C VAL A 21 9.58 -10.49 -0.61
N ASN A 22 9.38 -11.00 0.60
CA ASN A 22 9.72 -10.28 1.82
C ASN A 22 11.23 -10.00 1.92
N ARG A 23 12.10 -10.97 1.56
CA ARG A 23 13.55 -10.73 1.53
C ARG A 23 13.99 -9.77 0.45
N LEU A 24 13.34 -9.77 -0.73
CA LEU A 24 13.59 -8.76 -1.77
C LEU A 24 13.21 -7.36 -1.29
N VAL A 25 12.09 -7.24 -0.60
CA VAL A 25 11.66 -5.97 0.01
C VAL A 25 12.62 -5.52 1.10
N GLU A 26 13.03 -6.43 2.00
CA GLU A 26 14.06 -6.14 3.02
C GLU A 26 15.39 -5.74 2.39
N LEU A 27 15.81 -6.42 1.31
CA LEU A 27 17.02 -6.10 0.57
C LEU A 27 16.95 -4.69 -0.04
N VAL A 28 15.82 -4.33 -0.66
CA VAL A 28 15.60 -2.99 -1.23
C VAL A 28 15.63 -1.92 -0.13
N ILE A 29 15.03 -2.19 1.04
CA ILE A 29 15.05 -1.28 2.19
C ILE A 29 16.49 -1.15 2.74
N LEU A 30 17.23 -2.23 2.85
CA LEU A 30 18.62 -2.23 3.29
C LEU A 30 19.52 -1.48 2.29
N MET A 31 19.36 -1.69 1.00
CA MET A 31 20.09 -0.97 -0.04
C MET A 31 19.82 0.55 0.01
N GLU A 32 18.60 0.96 0.30
CA GLU A 32 18.26 2.37 0.51
C GLU A 32 18.93 2.96 1.76
N ARG A 33 19.04 2.22 2.85
CA ARG A 33 19.79 2.65 4.05
C ARG A 33 21.25 2.87 3.74
N PHE A 34 21.89 1.94 3.02
CA PHE A 34 23.29 2.09 2.59
C PHE A 34 23.50 3.23 1.60
N ARG A 35 22.51 3.52 0.74
CA ARG A 35 22.58 4.60 -0.24
C ARG A 35 22.42 5.99 0.39
N THR A 36 21.63 6.13 1.45
CA THR A 36 21.46 7.40 2.19
C THR A 36 22.66 7.73 3.08
N GLU A 37 23.53 6.78 3.35
CA GLU A 37 24.77 6.99 4.09
C GLU A 37 25.95 7.39 3.18
N GLN A 38 25.82 7.31 1.85
CA GLN A 38 26.83 7.78 0.90
C GLN A 38 26.44 9.14 0.32
N PRO A 39 27.39 10.12 0.20
CA PRO A 39 27.11 11.41 -0.42
C PRO A 39 26.69 11.23 -1.87
N GLU A 40 25.59 11.85 -2.26
CA GLU A 40 25.03 11.78 -3.62
C GLU A 40 26.07 12.22 -4.66
N PRO A 41 26.30 11.44 -5.74
CA PRO A 41 27.09 11.92 -6.88
C PRO A 41 26.34 13.07 -7.57
N ALA A 42 27.09 14.07 -7.99
CA ALA A 42 26.58 15.30 -8.58
C ALA A 42 25.62 15.02 -9.76
N ALA A 43 24.56 15.81 -9.87
CA ALA A 43 23.46 15.67 -10.82
C ALA A 43 23.86 15.59 -12.33
N ALA A 44 25.10 15.87 -12.67
CA ALA A 44 25.59 15.90 -14.05
C ALA A 44 25.83 14.50 -14.67
N ASP A 45 26.02 13.45 -13.87
CA ASP A 45 26.31 12.09 -14.37
C ASP A 45 25.05 11.23 -14.60
N ARG A 46 23.87 11.70 -14.24
CA ARG A 46 22.61 10.92 -14.37
C ARG A 46 22.06 10.82 -15.80
N ALA A 47 22.57 11.63 -16.75
CA ALA A 47 22.01 11.71 -18.10
C ALA A 47 22.45 10.58 -19.06
N SER A 48 23.43 9.73 -18.70
CA SER A 48 23.94 8.66 -19.56
C SER A 48 24.01 7.25 -18.93
N ALA A 49 23.63 7.07 -17.67
CA ALA A 49 23.62 5.77 -17.03
C ALA A 49 22.34 5.01 -17.38
N ALA A 50 22.46 3.72 -17.76
CA ALA A 50 21.31 2.82 -17.86
C ALA A 50 20.51 2.86 -16.54
N PRO A 51 19.14 2.86 -16.59
CA PRO A 51 18.34 2.98 -15.39
C PRO A 51 18.73 1.90 -14.38
N ASP A 52 18.95 2.32 -13.14
CA ASP A 52 19.24 1.39 -12.05
C ASP A 52 17.99 0.51 -11.84
N MET A 53 18.17 -0.76 -12.17
CA MET A 53 17.07 -1.72 -12.17
C MET A 53 16.52 -1.97 -10.76
N SER A 54 17.25 -1.65 -9.71
CA SER A 54 16.74 -1.64 -8.34
C SER A 54 15.69 -0.55 -8.13
N GLU A 55 15.80 0.58 -8.84
CA GLU A 55 14.79 1.65 -8.80
C GLU A 55 13.45 1.21 -9.38
N ILE A 56 13.46 0.31 -10.38
CA ILE A 56 12.23 -0.25 -10.95
C ILE A 56 11.50 -1.10 -9.92
N LEU A 57 12.19 -2.01 -9.23
CA LEU A 57 11.59 -2.85 -8.20
C LEU A 57 11.06 -2.00 -7.02
N ARG A 58 11.82 -0.98 -6.63
CA ARG A 58 11.40 -0.02 -5.61
C ARG A 58 10.15 0.74 -6.05
N TYR A 59 10.14 1.24 -7.29
CA TYR A 59 8.99 1.93 -7.86
C TYR A 59 7.75 1.02 -7.87
N LEU A 60 7.89 -0.22 -8.33
CA LEU A 60 6.82 -1.22 -8.32
C LEU A 60 6.27 -1.41 -6.90
N TYR A 61 7.15 -1.57 -5.91
CA TYR A 61 6.74 -1.77 -4.53
C TYR A 61 6.03 -0.56 -3.93
N CYS A 62 6.48 0.66 -4.27
CA CYS A 62 5.89 1.91 -3.81
C CYS A 62 4.61 2.31 -4.57
N HIS A 63 4.25 1.63 -5.68
CA HIS A 63 3.10 1.96 -6.51
C HIS A 63 2.22 0.74 -6.81
N THR A 64 2.25 -0.30 -5.94
CA THR A 64 1.47 -1.53 -6.13
C THR A 64 -0.04 -1.30 -6.12
N GLY A 65 -0.52 -0.27 -5.43
CA GLY A 65 -1.93 0.14 -5.39
C GLY A 65 -2.42 0.83 -6.66
N GLU A 66 -1.50 1.28 -7.53
CA GLU A 66 -1.84 1.94 -8.78
C GLU A 66 -2.09 0.94 -9.92
N LYS A 67 -2.74 1.41 -11.00
CA LYS A 67 -2.89 0.63 -12.23
C LYS A 67 -1.58 0.67 -13.03
N LEU A 68 -0.59 -0.11 -12.60
CA LEU A 68 0.69 -0.23 -13.29
C LEU A 68 0.58 -1.11 -14.55
N THR A 69 1.28 -0.69 -15.61
CA THR A 69 1.42 -1.45 -16.86
C THR A 69 2.86 -1.43 -17.33
N LEU A 70 3.32 -2.48 -18.03
CA LEU A 70 4.66 -2.51 -18.62
C LEU A 70 4.90 -1.29 -19.52
N LYS A 71 3.91 -0.90 -20.30
CA LYS A 71 3.96 0.28 -21.16
C LYS A 71 4.12 1.59 -20.37
N GLY A 72 3.45 1.71 -19.21
CA GLY A 72 3.61 2.86 -18.32
C GLY A 72 5.02 2.94 -17.75
N LEU A 73 5.52 1.81 -17.24
CA LEU A 73 6.86 1.72 -16.69
C LEU A 73 7.97 1.93 -17.72
N SER A 74 7.80 1.39 -18.94
CA SER A 74 8.76 1.59 -20.03
C SER A 74 8.96 3.07 -20.35
N ARG A 75 7.91 3.87 -20.27
CA ARG A 75 7.98 5.34 -20.44
C ARG A 75 8.63 6.05 -19.26
N ILE A 76 8.35 5.60 -18.03
CA ILE A 76 8.93 6.22 -16.81
C ILE A 76 10.44 5.99 -16.76
N PHE A 77 10.87 4.78 -17.09
CA PHE A 77 12.28 4.37 -16.96
C PHE A 77 13.07 4.42 -18.29
N TYR A 78 12.44 4.86 -19.39
CA TYR A 78 13.07 4.94 -20.71
C TYR A 78 13.69 3.61 -21.20
N VAL A 79 13.03 2.48 -20.90
CA VAL A 79 13.41 1.13 -21.32
C VAL A 79 12.32 0.48 -22.16
N SER A 80 12.65 -0.50 -23.01
CA SER A 80 11.62 -1.22 -23.78
C SER A 80 10.80 -2.14 -22.87
N GLU A 81 9.55 -2.39 -23.23
CA GLU A 81 8.66 -3.32 -22.47
C GLU A 81 9.26 -4.73 -22.40
N SER A 82 9.93 -5.18 -23.47
CA SER A 82 10.60 -6.48 -23.51
C SER A 82 11.80 -6.56 -22.56
N SER A 83 12.65 -5.52 -22.55
CA SER A 83 13.80 -5.45 -21.63
C SER A 83 13.34 -5.43 -20.17
N LEU A 84 12.29 -4.65 -19.88
CA LEU A 84 11.70 -4.58 -18.55
C LEU A 84 11.12 -5.93 -18.10
N SER A 85 10.36 -6.59 -18.98
CA SER A 85 9.79 -7.91 -18.71
C SER A 85 10.87 -8.97 -18.49
N SER A 86 11.89 -9.01 -19.35
CA SER A 86 13.03 -9.93 -19.25
C SER A 86 13.82 -9.70 -17.97
N TYR A 87 14.03 -8.46 -17.58
CA TYR A 87 14.69 -8.12 -16.32
C TYR A 87 13.90 -8.62 -15.12
N ILE A 88 12.61 -8.28 -15.04
CA ILE A 88 11.75 -8.69 -13.93
C ILE A 88 11.74 -10.22 -13.80
N SER A 89 11.53 -10.93 -14.91
CA SER A 89 11.50 -12.39 -14.90
C SER A 89 12.85 -13.02 -14.60
N GLY A 90 13.94 -12.44 -15.10
CA GLY A 90 15.30 -12.89 -14.82
C GLY A 90 15.70 -12.77 -13.36
N MET A 91 15.31 -11.67 -12.71
CA MET A 91 15.64 -11.39 -11.30
C MET A 91 14.71 -12.10 -10.31
N THR A 92 13.44 -12.25 -10.65
CA THR A 92 12.43 -12.73 -9.69
C THR A 92 11.85 -14.10 -10.02
N GLY A 93 12.07 -14.59 -11.24
CA GLY A 93 11.41 -15.78 -11.76
C GLY A 93 9.90 -15.61 -12.00
N LEU A 94 9.36 -14.40 -11.86
CA LEU A 94 7.94 -14.10 -11.95
C LEU A 94 7.66 -13.20 -13.16
N SER A 95 6.45 -13.31 -13.71
CA SER A 95 5.96 -12.29 -14.64
C SER A 95 5.72 -10.95 -13.90
N PHE A 96 5.66 -9.86 -14.66
CA PHE A 96 5.33 -8.54 -14.11
C PHE A 96 4.05 -8.53 -13.26
N PHE A 97 2.99 -9.17 -13.76
CA PHE A 97 1.71 -9.22 -13.04
C PHE A 97 1.77 -10.11 -11.79
N ASP A 98 2.48 -11.23 -11.87
CA ASP A 98 2.66 -12.11 -10.73
C ASP A 98 3.46 -11.42 -9.62
N LEU A 99 4.53 -10.69 -9.99
CA LEU A 99 5.31 -9.92 -9.04
C LEU A 99 4.48 -8.85 -8.33
N LEU A 100 3.68 -8.09 -9.08
CA LEU A 100 2.77 -7.10 -8.47
C LEU A 100 1.77 -7.74 -7.50
N ASN A 101 1.19 -8.88 -7.88
CA ASN A 101 0.27 -9.59 -7.01
C ASN A 101 0.98 -10.11 -5.75
N GLU A 102 2.19 -10.65 -5.86
CA GLU A 102 2.98 -11.08 -4.70
C GLU A 102 3.27 -9.91 -3.75
N MET A 103 3.68 -8.76 -4.29
CA MET A 103 3.92 -7.56 -3.48
C MET A 103 2.66 -7.10 -2.73
N ARG A 104 1.51 -7.08 -3.41
CA ARG A 104 0.22 -6.75 -2.78
C ARG A 104 -0.17 -7.72 -1.69
N ILE A 105 -0.01 -9.03 -1.92
CA ILE A 105 -0.31 -10.06 -0.93
C ILE A 105 0.63 -9.97 0.26
N GLY A 106 1.93 -9.72 0.03
CA GLY A 106 2.90 -9.49 1.10
C GLY A 106 2.51 -8.30 1.99
N LYS A 107 2.16 -7.15 1.38
CA LYS A 107 1.65 -6.00 2.13
C LYS A 107 0.38 -6.35 2.92
N THR A 108 -0.58 -7.05 2.28
CA THR A 108 -1.81 -7.51 2.95
C THR A 108 -1.49 -8.39 4.17
N ALA A 109 -0.59 -9.35 4.02
CA ALA A 109 -0.16 -10.24 5.10
C ALA A 109 0.37 -9.43 6.31
N ASN A 110 1.22 -8.43 6.05
CA ASN A 110 1.76 -7.56 7.09
C ASN A 110 0.66 -6.76 7.81
N TYR A 111 -0.29 -6.16 7.07
CA TYR A 111 -1.42 -5.46 7.70
C TYR A 111 -2.29 -6.40 8.55
N LEU A 112 -2.50 -7.63 8.11
CA LEU A 112 -3.24 -8.63 8.89
C LEU A 112 -2.54 -8.99 10.20
N LEU A 113 -1.22 -8.98 10.23
CA LEU A 113 -0.42 -9.34 11.41
C LEU A 113 -0.24 -8.17 12.38
N TYR A 114 0.03 -6.98 11.84
CA TYR A 114 0.52 -5.85 12.63
C TYR A 114 -0.53 -4.77 12.93
N THR A 115 -1.75 -4.91 12.40
CA THR A 115 -2.85 -3.96 12.65
C THR A 115 -4.15 -4.67 13.00
N ASP A 116 -5.08 -3.94 13.63
CA ASP A 116 -6.46 -4.36 13.85
C ASP A 116 -7.42 -3.86 12.76
N LEU A 117 -6.87 -3.38 11.64
CA LEU A 117 -7.68 -2.91 10.51
C LEU A 117 -8.58 -4.03 9.98
N THR A 118 -9.80 -3.65 9.61
CA THR A 118 -10.75 -4.53 8.90
C THR A 118 -10.25 -4.79 7.48
N LEU A 119 -10.85 -5.76 6.79
CA LEU A 119 -10.49 -6.05 5.40
C LEU A 119 -10.86 -4.88 4.47
N GLU A 120 -11.94 -4.17 4.77
CA GLU A 120 -12.38 -2.98 4.07
C GLU A 120 -11.35 -1.86 4.19
N GLU A 121 -10.85 -1.63 5.40
CA GLU A 121 -9.81 -0.63 5.66
C GLU A 121 -8.48 -1.00 4.99
N ILE A 122 -8.08 -2.28 5.02
CA ILE A 122 -6.89 -2.77 4.32
C ILE A 122 -7.06 -2.65 2.81
N ALA A 123 -8.22 -3.02 2.26
CA ALA A 123 -8.52 -2.87 0.84
C ALA A 123 -8.41 -1.40 0.41
N ALA A 124 -9.00 -0.49 1.20
CA ALA A 124 -8.90 0.94 0.97
C ALA A 124 -7.44 1.44 1.05
N ALA A 125 -6.67 1.02 2.05
CA ALA A 125 -5.27 1.44 2.23
C ALA A 125 -4.35 0.99 1.09
N LEU A 126 -4.57 -0.22 0.55
CA LEU A 126 -3.74 -0.84 -0.48
C LEU A 126 -4.29 -0.70 -1.91
N GLY A 127 -5.40 0.03 -2.11
CA GLY A 127 -5.97 0.28 -3.43
C GLY A 127 -6.66 -0.92 -4.09
N TYR A 128 -7.15 -1.88 -3.29
CA TYR A 128 -8.02 -2.94 -3.80
C TYR A 128 -9.43 -2.42 -4.09
N VAL A 129 -10.15 -3.12 -4.96
CA VAL A 129 -11.53 -2.76 -5.33
C VAL A 129 -12.45 -2.88 -4.12
N ASP A 130 -12.37 -4.00 -3.40
CA ASP A 130 -13.18 -4.32 -2.22
C ASP A 130 -12.54 -5.42 -1.36
N ALA A 131 -13.14 -5.69 -0.21
CA ALA A 131 -12.70 -6.73 0.72
C ALA A 131 -12.90 -8.15 0.19
N SER A 132 -13.89 -8.37 -0.68
CA SER A 132 -14.14 -9.68 -1.29
C SER A 132 -13.03 -10.03 -2.26
N HIS A 133 -12.59 -9.05 -3.04
CA HIS A 133 -11.46 -9.22 -3.97
C HIS A 133 -10.16 -9.57 -3.23
N ILE A 134 -9.83 -8.82 -2.15
CA ILE A 134 -8.64 -9.12 -1.35
C ILE A 134 -8.70 -10.52 -0.72
N SER A 135 -9.88 -10.92 -0.18
CA SER A 135 -10.09 -12.26 0.39
C SER A 135 -9.86 -13.37 -0.62
N LYS A 136 -10.40 -13.21 -1.84
CA LYS A 136 -10.28 -14.19 -2.91
C LYS A 136 -8.83 -14.35 -3.37
N VAL A 137 -8.15 -13.23 -3.66
CA VAL A 137 -6.77 -13.23 -4.16
C VAL A 137 -5.81 -13.76 -3.08
N PHE A 138 -5.98 -13.32 -1.84
CA PHE A 138 -5.15 -13.78 -0.72
C PHE A 138 -5.32 -15.29 -0.48
N SER A 139 -6.56 -15.78 -0.38
CA SER A 139 -6.82 -17.20 -0.13
C SER A 139 -6.34 -18.09 -1.26
N ALA A 140 -6.49 -17.65 -2.51
CA ALA A 140 -5.99 -18.40 -3.67
C ALA A 140 -4.47 -18.52 -3.69
N ARG A 141 -3.76 -17.48 -3.22
CA ARG A 141 -2.30 -17.45 -3.23
C ARG A 141 -1.67 -18.08 -1.99
N VAL A 142 -2.20 -17.79 -0.81
CA VAL A 142 -1.67 -18.26 0.49
C VAL A 142 -2.17 -19.67 0.84
N GLY A 143 -3.25 -20.13 0.20
CA GLY A 143 -3.88 -21.41 0.50
C GLY A 143 -4.65 -21.43 1.83
N MET A 144 -4.88 -20.26 2.44
CA MET A 144 -5.52 -20.13 3.74
C MET A 144 -6.50 -18.95 3.74
N ARG A 145 -7.60 -19.07 4.47
CA ARG A 145 -8.53 -17.94 4.66
C ARG A 145 -7.88 -16.83 5.48
N ILE A 146 -8.19 -15.59 5.15
CA ILE A 146 -7.62 -14.40 5.81
C ILE A 146 -7.77 -14.44 7.33
N ASN A 147 -8.96 -14.79 7.84
CA ASN A 147 -9.20 -14.85 9.28
C ASN A 147 -8.39 -15.93 9.98
N ASP A 148 -8.18 -17.07 9.31
CA ASP A 148 -7.36 -18.16 9.84
C ASP A 148 -5.88 -17.75 9.84
N TYR A 149 -5.42 -17.07 8.76
CA TYR A 149 -4.08 -16.50 8.69
C TYR A 149 -3.83 -15.52 9.84
N ARG A 150 -4.73 -14.54 10.03
CA ARG A 150 -4.62 -13.56 11.12
C ARG A 150 -4.54 -14.22 12.49
N LYS A 151 -5.42 -15.19 12.79
CA LYS A 151 -5.44 -15.90 14.07
C LYS A 151 -4.18 -16.73 14.30
N THR A 152 -3.73 -17.47 13.29
CA THR A 152 -2.59 -18.39 13.39
C THR A 152 -1.29 -17.63 13.58
N TYR A 153 -0.99 -16.70 12.69
CA TYR A 153 0.33 -16.08 12.63
C TYR A 153 0.52 -14.92 13.61
N ARG A 154 -0.53 -14.21 13.98
CA ARG A 154 -0.48 -13.20 15.05
C ARG A 154 -0.06 -13.79 16.38
N ARG A 155 -0.54 -15.02 16.66
CA ARG A 155 -0.14 -15.76 17.86
C ARG A 155 1.31 -16.23 17.81
N VAL A 156 1.77 -16.73 16.67
CA VAL A 156 3.16 -17.16 16.47
C VAL A 156 4.14 -16.00 16.62
N GLU A 157 3.81 -14.85 16.05
CA GLU A 157 4.63 -13.64 16.16
C GLU A 157 4.82 -13.19 17.62
N SER A 158 3.76 -13.22 18.41
CA SER A 158 3.83 -12.85 19.84
C SER A 158 4.74 -13.80 20.64
N ILE A 159 4.85 -15.06 20.22
CA ILE A 159 5.71 -16.06 20.86
C ILE A 159 7.17 -15.91 20.40
N CYS A 160 7.39 -15.66 19.12
CA CYS A 160 8.74 -15.64 18.52
C CYS A 160 9.50 -14.33 18.76
N ARG A 161 8.88 -13.29 19.33
CA ARG A 161 9.47 -11.96 19.59
C ARG A 161 10.21 -11.40 18.36
N ILE A 162 9.60 -11.53 17.18
CA ILE A 162 10.18 -10.97 15.95
C ILE A 162 10.14 -9.44 16.07
N GLU A 163 11.29 -8.80 16.14
CA GLU A 163 11.42 -7.34 16.14
C GLU A 163 11.18 -6.80 14.73
N THR A 164 9.94 -6.59 14.40
CA THR A 164 9.54 -5.86 13.20
C THR A 164 9.28 -4.40 13.59
N ASP A 165 9.71 -3.44 12.80
CA ASP A 165 9.36 -2.04 13.03
C ASP A 165 7.85 -1.83 12.81
N ARG A 166 7.10 -2.02 13.89
CA ARG A 166 5.63 -1.91 13.88
C ARG A 166 5.14 -0.46 13.83
N ARG A 167 6.03 0.51 14.02
CA ARG A 167 5.64 1.93 14.12
C ARG A 167 4.91 2.43 12.89
N VAL A 168 5.35 1.98 11.70
CA VAL A 168 4.69 2.40 10.44
C VAL A 168 3.28 1.83 10.32
N TYR A 169 3.03 0.60 10.77
CA TYR A 169 1.69 0.00 10.76
C TYR A 169 0.78 0.69 11.78
N ALA A 170 1.28 0.96 12.98
CA ALA A 170 0.57 1.73 14.00
C ALA A 170 0.26 3.15 13.51
N LEU A 171 1.16 3.78 12.76
CA LEU A 171 0.97 5.08 12.13
C LEU A 171 -0.18 5.04 11.10
N VAL A 172 -0.18 4.05 10.20
CA VAL A 172 -1.24 3.87 9.21
C VAL A 172 -2.58 3.62 9.90
N GLU A 173 -2.60 2.72 10.89
CA GLU A 173 -3.80 2.44 11.68
C GLU A 173 -4.33 3.69 12.39
N TYR A 174 -3.46 4.48 13.00
CA TYR A 174 -3.83 5.74 13.64
C TYR A 174 -4.48 6.72 12.65
N ILE A 175 -3.88 6.91 11.48
CA ILE A 175 -4.45 7.80 10.44
C ILE A 175 -5.82 7.28 9.98
N CYS A 176 -5.96 5.96 9.76
CA CYS A 176 -7.22 5.34 9.34
C CYS A 176 -8.34 5.45 10.39
N ARG A 177 -7.99 5.54 11.68
CA ARG A 177 -8.98 5.67 12.78
C ARG A 177 -9.31 7.10 13.16
N SER A 178 -8.31 7.98 13.09
CA SER A 178 -8.44 9.39 13.49
C SER A 178 -8.61 10.34 12.30
N TYR A 179 -8.97 9.84 11.11
CA TYR A 179 -9.02 10.64 9.87
C TYR A 179 -9.93 11.87 9.97
N ASN A 180 -10.99 11.82 10.77
CA ASN A 180 -11.95 12.91 10.96
C ASN A 180 -11.45 14.00 11.92
N GLU A 181 -10.35 13.77 12.64
CA GLU A 181 -9.74 14.76 13.52
C GLU A 181 -8.85 15.75 12.74
N PRO A 182 -8.54 16.92 13.31
CA PRO A 182 -7.63 17.91 12.71
C PRO A 182 -6.18 17.44 12.82
N LEU A 183 -5.80 16.46 12.00
CA LEU A 183 -4.45 15.92 11.97
C LEU A 183 -3.50 16.82 11.18
N SER A 184 -2.30 17.07 11.72
CA SER A 184 -1.19 17.71 11.00
C SER A 184 0.03 16.79 10.93
N ALA A 185 0.80 16.87 9.84
CA ALA A 185 2.01 16.06 9.67
C ALA A 185 2.98 16.19 10.84
N ARG A 186 3.14 17.42 11.37
CA ARG A 186 4.03 17.69 12.50
C ARG A 186 3.55 17.00 13.78
N ALA A 187 2.27 17.17 14.13
CA ALA A 187 1.73 16.61 15.37
C ALA A 187 1.72 15.07 15.35
N VAL A 188 1.42 14.47 14.18
CA VAL A 188 1.44 13.02 14.03
C VAL A 188 2.87 12.48 14.09
N ALA A 189 3.82 13.09 13.40
CA ALA A 189 5.23 12.70 13.46
C ALA A 189 5.79 12.78 14.90
N GLU A 190 5.49 13.87 15.62
CA GLU A 190 5.87 14.04 17.02
C GLU A 190 5.27 12.94 17.91
N LYS A 191 3.99 12.61 17.73
CA LYS A 191 3.33 11.52 18.46
C LYS A 191 4.02 10.17 18.28
N PHE A 192 4.55 9.90 17.09
CA PHE A 192 5.25 8.65 16.75
C PHE A 192 6.77 8.72 16.95
N GLY A 193 7.30 9.81 17.53
CA GLY A 193 8.71 9.98 17.83
C GLY A 193 9.60 10.01 16.60
N CYS A 194 9.13 10.59 15.48
CA CYS A 194 9.88 10.70 14.24
C CYS A 194 9.72 12.11 13.62
N THR A 195 10.55 12.41 12.63
CA THR A 195 10.40 13.62 11.82
C THR A 195 9.31 13.45 10.77
N ALA A 196 8.74 14.56 10.28
CA ALA A 196 7.77 14.52 9.18
C ALA A 196 8.36 13.90 7.89
N ALA A 197 9.66 14.04 7.67
CA ALA A 197 10.35 13.44 6.53
C ALA A 197 10.44 11.91 6.64
N GLU A 198 10.82 11.39 7.82
CA GLU A 198 10.85 9.95 8.11
C GLU A 198 9.45 9.34 8.02
N MET A 199 8.45 10.02 8.58
CA MET A 199 7.05 9.60 8.48
C MET A 199 6.58 9.50 7.02
N ASN A 200 6.84 10.52 6.21
CA ASN A 200 6.45 10.51 4.79
C ASN A 200 7.18 9.41 4.02
N ARG A 201 8.46 9.16 4.29
CA ARG A 201 9.21 8.06 3.68
C ARG A 201 8.61 6.70 4.04
N ALA A 202 8.26 6.49 5.31
CA ALA A 202 7.64 5.26 5.78
C ALA A 202 6.24 5.05 5.16
N LEU A 203 5.41 6.10 5.09
CA LEU A 203 4.10 6.04 4.44
C LEU A 203 4.22 5.79 2.93
N MET A 204 5.19 6.41 2.24
CA MET A 204 5.43 6.18 0.81
C MET A 204 5.74 4.70 0.54
N LEU A 205 6.51 4.03 1.38
CA LEU A 205 6.81 2.62 1.25
C LEU A 205 5.61 1.71 1.53
N GLN A 206 4.73 2.08 2.46
CA GLN A 206 3.63 1.21 2.89
C GLN A 206 2.32 1.43 2.14
N VAL A 207 1.97 2.71 1.91
CA VAL A 207 0.67 3.10 1.32
C VAL A 207 0.82 3.94 0.04
N GLU A 208 2.07 4.13 -0.45
CA GLU A 208 2.37 4.80 -1.73
C GLU A 208 1.93 6.28 -1.78
N LYS A 209 1.79 6.88 -0.62
CA LYS A 209 1.32 8.26 -0.44
C LYS A 209 2.06 8.92 0.70
N ASN A 210 2.32 10.23 0.58
CA ASN A 210 2.73 11.01 1.72
C ASN A 210 1.57 11.20 2.72
N PHE A 211 1.84 11.78 3.88
CA PHE A 211 0.84 11.97 4.95
C PHE A 211 -0.42 12.70 4.47
N GLU A 212 -0.25 13.83 3.78
CA GLU A 212 -1.37 14.64 3.31
C GLU A 212 -2.21 13.90 2.26
N GLU A 213 -1.56 13.21 1.34
CA GLU A 213 -2.23 12.42 0.32
C GLU A 213 -2.95 11.22 0.92
N PHE A 214 -2.33 10.52 1.87
CA PHE A 214 -2.94 9.37 2.51
C PHE A 214 -4.14 9.77 3.38
N LEU A 215 -4.02 10.82 4.19
CA LEU A 215 -5.13 11.34 4.98
C LEU A 215 -6.31 11.75 4.09
N ASN A 216 -6.04 12.50 3.02
CA ASN A 216 -7.09 12.89 2.07
C ASN A 216 -7.70 11.67 1.37
N TYR A 217 -6.90 10.67 1.00
CA TYR A 217 -7.38 9.42 0.40
C TYR A 217 -8.35 8.68 1.32
N VAL A 218 -7.99 8.51 2.60
CA VAL A 218 -8.87 7.88 3.61
C VAL A 218 -10.17 8.66 3.77
N ARG A 219 -10.09 9.99 3.93
CA ARG A 219 -11.26 10.89 4.04
C ARG A 219 -12.21 10.77 2.86
N ILE A 220 -11.66 10.79 1.64
CA ILE A 220 -12.48 10.73 0.42
C ILE A 220 -13.13 9.36 0.22
N ASN A 221 -12.44 8.27 0.58
CA ASN A 221 -13.05 6.94 0.52
C ASN A 221 -14.20 6.82 1.53
N ARG A 222 -14.02 7.32 2.74
CA ARG A 222 -15.09 7.35 3.74
C ARG A 222 -16.26 8.24 3.32
N ALA A 223 -15.98 9.40 2.73
CA ALA A 223 -17.02 10.27 2.18
C ALA A 223 -17.80 9.60 1.04
N ALA A 224 -17.12 8.86 0.16
CA ALA A 224 -17.77 8.11 -0.91
C ALA A 224 -18.74 7.06 -0.35
N GLU A 225 -18.34 6.34 0.71
CA GLU A 225 -19.22 5.39 1.41
C GLU A 225 -20.45 6.10 2.02
N LEU A 226 -20.24 7.21 2.75
CA LEU A 226 -21.35 7.99 3.32
C LEU A 226 -22.30 8.57 2.27
N LEU A 227 -21.78 8.97 1.10
CA LEU A 227 -22.59 9.43 -0.02
C LEU A 227 -23.52 8.35 -0.57
N LEU A 228 -23.14 7.07 -0.47
CA LEU A 228 -23.93 5.94 -0.94
C LEU A 228 -24.89 5.40 0.12
N THR A 229 -24.48 5.45 1.39
CA THR A 229 -25.23 4.82 2.49
C THR A 229 -26.15 5.78 3.24
N THR A 230 -26.07 7.09 2.98
CA THR A 230 -26.85 8.11 3.70
C THR A 230 -27.40 9.18 2.76
N ASP A 231 -28.49 9.83 3.19
CA ASP A 231 -29.07 11.01 2.51
C ASP A 231 -28.49 12.34 2.99
N GLN A 232 -27.40 12.31 3.77
CA GLN A 232 -26.78 13.51 4.29
C GLN A 232 -26.27 14.43 3.18
N THR A 233 -26.29 15.74 3.45
CA THR A 233 -25.79 16.72 2.47
C THR A 233 -24.28 16.58 2.24
N VAL A 234 -23.82 16.94 1.06
CA VAL A 234 -22.37 16.94 0.71
C VAL A 234 -21.57 17.79 1.71
N THR A 235 -22.16 18.90 2.16
CA THR A 235 -21.53 19.79 3.15
C THR A 235 -21.36 19.09 4.50
N TYR A 236 -22.39 18.42 4.97
CA TYR A 236 -22.32 17.65 6.21
C TYR A 236 -21.27 16.54 6.14
N ILE A 237 -21.31 15.74 5.07
CA ILE A 237 -20.32 14.66 4.87
C ILE A 237 -18.90 15.21 4.83
N ALA A 238 -18.67 16.35 4.16
CA ALA A 238 -17.35 16.95 4.12
C ALA A 238 -16.81 17.28 5.53
N MET A 239 -17.66 17.82 6.41
CA MET A 239 -17.30 18.13 7.80
C MET A 239 -17.11 16.85 8.63
N GLU A 240 -18.01 15.88 8.47
CA GLU A 240 -17.98 14.58 9.16
C GLU A 240 -16.67 13.85 8.92
N VAL A 241 -16.15 13.88 7.69
CA VAL A 241 -14.87 13.24 7.35
C VAL A 241 -13.64 14.13 7.63
N GLY A 242 -13.80 15.25 8.32
CA GLY A 242 -12.72 16.09 8.84
C GLY A 242 -12.22 17.19 7.90
N TYR A 243 -13.00 17.62 6.90
CA TYR A 243 -12.66 18.81 6.11
C TYR A 243 -13.24 20.06 6.75
N ALA A 244 -12.39 21.03 7.03
CA ALA A 244 -12.82 22.35 7.49
C ALA A 244 -13.45 23.22 6.37
N ASN A 245 -13.25 22.85 5.10
CA ASN A 245 -13.71 23.64 3.96
C ASN A 245 -14.23 22.74 2.83
N VAL A 246 -15.50 22.93 2.47
CA VAL A 246 -16.19 22.18 1.41
C VAL A 246 -15.55 22.37 0.03
N LYS A 247 -14.95 23.52 -0.27
CA LYS A 247 -14.24 23.73 -1.54
C LYS A 247 -13.01 22.83 -1.64
N THR A 248 -12.26 22.69 -0.55
CA THR A 248 -11.10 21.76 -0.48
C THR A 248 -11.57 20.32 -0.60
N PHE A 249 -12.65 19.94 0.07
CA PHE A 249 -13.27 18.62 -0.07
C PHE A 249 -13.64 18.32 -1.53
N ASN A 250 -14.42 19.20 -2.18
CA ASN A 250 -14.85 18.98 -3.56
C ASN A 250 -13.68 18.83 -4.54
N ARG A 251 -12.63 19.65 -4.38
CA ARG A 251 -11.40 19.53 -5.18
C ARG A 251 -10.71 18.17 -5.00
N ASN A 252 -10.55 17.72 -3.76
CA ASN A 252 -9.95 16.44 -3.46
C ASN A 252 -10.84 15.27 -3.91
N PHE A 253 -12.15 15.37 -3.72
CA PHE A 253 -13.08 14.35 -4.19
C PHE A 253 -13.02 14.19 -5.71
N LEU A 254 -13.02 15.29 -6.45
CA LEU A 254 -12.85 15.28 -7.91
C LEU A 254 -11.50 14.66 -8.32
N ARG A 255 -10.42 14.99 -7.61
CA ARG A 255 -9.08 14.43 -7.87
C ARG A 255 -9.05 12.91 -7.70
N PHE A 256 -9.66 12.36 -6.63
CA PHE A 256 -9.59 10.93 -6.32
C PHE A 256 -10.69 10.09 -6.99
N LYS A 257 -11.87 10.65 -7.24
CA LYS A 257 -13.02 9.93 -7.80
C LYS A 257 -13.36 10.31 -9.24
N VAL A 258 -12.65 11.29 -9.83
CA VAL A 258 -12.81 11.77 -11.21
C VAL A 258 -14.22 12.31 -11.50
N MET A 259 -14.99 12.63 -10.45
CA MET A 259 -16.34 13.22 -10.56
C MET A 259 -16.67 14.00 -9.29
N THR A 260 -17.70 14.87 -9.37
CA THR A 260 -18.14 15.60 -8.18
C THR A 260 -18.85 14.68 -7.18
N PRO A 261 -18.92 15.03 -5.88
CA PRO A 261 -19.66 14.24 -4.89
C PRO A 261 -21.15 14.06 -5.26
N GLY A 262 -21.79 15.11 -5.82
CA GLY A 262 -23.17 15.04 -6.25
C GLY A 262 -23.40 14.10 -7.44
N ASP A 263 -22.50 14.14 -8.42
CA ASP A 263 -22.56 13.23 -9.59
C ASP A 263 -22.27 11.79 -9.19
N PHE A 264 -21.34 11.60 -8.24
CA PHE A 264 -21.02 10.28 -7.69
C PHE A 264 -22.27 9.63 -7.07
N ARG A 265 -22.98 10.36 -6.19
CA ARG A 265 -24.24 9.89 -5.60
C ARG A 265 -25.29 9.52 -6.65
N LYS A 266 -25.52 10.40 -7.63
CA LYS A 266 -26.51 10.17 -8.67
C LYS A 266 -26.18 8.96 -9.56
N LYS A 267 -24.92 8.81 -9.95
CA LYS A 267 -24.49 7.76 -10.87
C LYS A 267 -24.65 6.37 -10.27
N VAL A 268 -24.34 6.19 -8.99
CA VAL A 268 -24.47 4.91 -8.31
C VAL A 268 -25.94 4.57 -8.05
N ALA A 269 -26.74 5.55 -7.58
CA ALA A 269 -28.18 5.36 -7.41
C ALA A 269 -28.88 4.92 -8.72
N LEU A 270 -28.43 5.41 -9.88
CA LEU A 270 -28.93 4.98 -11.18
C LEU A 270 -28.47 3.58 -11.59
N GLN A 271 -27.35 3.08 -11.09
CA GLN A 271 -26.89 1.72 -11.34
C GLN A 271 -27.63 0.68 -10.49
N GLU A 272 -27.91 1.00 -9.23
CA GLU A 272 -28.68 0.13 -8.32
C GLU A 272 -30.17 0.00 -8.74
N SER A 273 -30.74 1.04 -9.34
CA SER A 273 -32.12 0.98 -9.86
C SER A 273 -32.28 0.21 -11.20
N ARG A 274 -31.19 -0.29 -11.78
CA ARG A 274 -31.17 -1.09 -13.01
C ARG A 274 -30.86 -2.58 -12.81
N LEU A 275 -30.59 -2.98 -11.55
CA LEU A 275 -30.40 -4.35 -11.11
C LEU A 275 -31.66 -4.88 -10.38
#